data_ea8e9236dab079e3860cf3df23e3f691
#
_entry.id   ea8e9236dab079e3860cf3df23e3f691
#
_cell.length_a   1.000
_cell.length_b   1.000
_cell.length_c   1.000
_cell.angle_alpha   90.00
_cell.angle_beta   90.00
_cell.angle_gamma   90.00
#
_symmetry.space_group_name_H-M   'P 1'
#
loop_
_entity.id
_entity.type
_entity.pdbx_description
1 polymer ?
#
loop_
_entity_poly.entity_id
_entity_poly.type
_entity_poly.pdbx_seq_one_letter_code
_entity_poly.pdbx_strand_id
1 'polypeptide(L)'
;MVPHDELLRLSSLCYSTSTFEIDGIEVLVTQWDKYSVVAVRGTQMSWRDIFRDARATPYKSELLGWGHKGFLVAAEKVLQRLSIMSSIKGPYVFTGHSLGGAIALAASYGAWKRGWDVRQMVGFGTPKVFYRESKKLPLEDIAYTLYENGTDPVVKVPMFFGERIVKPQKIGKKKGIRKLIPCVNDHLLSSYEESLSKEPP
;
A
#
# COMPACT_ATOMS: atom_id res chain seq x y z
N MET A 1 -18.30 1.30 -1.39
CA MET A 1 -16.84 1.22 -1.13
C MET A 1 -16.56 1.74 0.26
N VAL A 2 -15.46 1.34 0.88
CA VAL A 2 -15.05 1.85 2.19
C VAL A 2 -14.50 3.28 2.01
N PRO A 3 -14.88 4.25 2.86
CA PRO A 3 -14.36 5.61 2.80
C PRO A 3 -12.83 5.66 2.97
N HIS A 4 -12.15 6.59 2.28
CA HIS A 4 -10.68 6.62 2.28
C HIS A 4 -10.09 7.10 3.61
N ASP A 5 -10.77 7.97 4.33
CA ASP A 5 -10.42 8.40 5.69
C ASP A 5 -10.49 7.21 6.68
N GLU A 6 -11.50 6.36 6.55
CA GLU A 6 -11.57 5.14 7.35
C GLU A 6 -10.45 4.15 7.01
N LEU A 7 -10.10 4.01 5.73
CA LEU A 7 -8.96 3.17 5.32
C LEU A 7 -7.62 3.73 5.83
N LEU A 8 -7.47 5.04 5.89
CA LEU A 8 -6.31 5.67 6.52
C LEU A 8 -6.28 5.41 8.03
N ARG A 9 -7.42 5.55 8.72
CA ARG A 9 -7.57 5.22 10.14
C ARG A 9 -7.21 3.76 10.43
N LEU A 10 -7.67 2.82 9.61
CA LEU A 10 -7.34 1.39 9.75
C LEU A 10 -5.86 1.12 9.48
N SER A 11 -5.25 1.82 8.53
CA SER A 11 -3.81 1.75 8.28
C SER A 11 -3.00 2.27 9.47
N SER A 12 -3.50 3.30 10.18
CA SER A 12 -2.92 3.82 11.42
C SER A 12 -3.13 2.83 12.58
N LEU A 13 -4.33 2.28 12.72
CA LEU A 13 -4.68 1.33 13.77
C LEU A 13 -3.80 0.07 13.72
N CYS A 14 -3.41 -0.36 12.53
CA CYS A 14 -2.55 -1.53 12.34
C CYS A 14 -1.17 -1.40 13.03
N TYR A 15 -0.76 -0.17 13.45
CA TYR A 15 0.46 0.04 14.24
C TYR A 15 0.30 -0.28 15.73
N SER A 16 -0.91 -0.41 16.23
CA SER A 16 -1.22 -0.71 17.63
C SER A 16 -1.91 -2.04 17.84
N THR A 17 -2.53 -2.59 16.79
CA THR A 17 -3.24 -3.88 16.85
C THR A 17 -3.15 -4.59 15.50
N SER A 18 -3.03 -5.90 15.55
CA SER A 18 -3.00 -6.76 14.36
C SER A 18 -3.85 -8.01 14.59
N THR A 19 -4.38 -8.58 13.52
CA THR A 19 -5.07 -9.88 13.55
C THR A 19 -4.06 -11.03 13.49
N PHE A 20 -2.97 -10.82 12.76
CA PHE A 20 -1.84 -11.75 12.69
C PHE A 20 -0.55 -11.04 12.29
N GLU A 21 0.56 -11.70 12.59
CA GLU A 21 1.89 -11.35 12.12
C GLU A 21 2.49 -12.51 11.32
N ILE A 22 3.24 -12.19 10.27
CA ILE A 22 4.02 -13.14 9.50
C ILE A 22 5.34 -12.51 9.07
N ASP A 23 6.46 -13.03 9.57
CA ASP A 23 7.83 -12.54 9.30
C ASP A 23 7.99 -11.02 9.52
N GLY A 24 7.46 -10.50 10.61
CA GLY A 24 7.51 -9.09 10.96
C GLY A 24 6.51 -8.20 10.19
N ILE A 25 5.63 -8.79 9.39
CA ILE A 25 4.56 -8.10 8.68
C ILE A 25 3.28 -8.24 9.50
N GLU A 26 2.83 -7.16 10.09
CA GLU A 26 1.58 -7.13 10.84
C GLU A 26 0.42 -6.81 9.91
N VAL A 27 -0.67 -7.53 10.07
CA VAL A 27 -1.89 -7.38 9.27
C VAL A 27 -3.10 -7.31 10.18
N LEU A 28 -3.88 -6.26 10.03
CA LEU A 28 -5.18 -6.11 10.65
C LEU A 28 -6.25 -6.51 9.64
N VAL A 29 -7.10 -7.47 10.01
CA VAL A 29 -8.28 -7.82 9.23
C VAL A 29 -9.52 -7.48 10.03
N THR A 30 -10.39 -6.69 9.45
CA THR A 30 -11.64 -6.25 10.08
C THR A 30 -12.79 -6.24 9.09
N GLN A 31 -14.00 -6.16 9.60
CA GLN A 31 -15.21 -6.06 8.79
C GLN A 31 -15.69 -4.61 8.75
N TRP A 32 -15.99 -4.14 7.55
CA TRP A 32 -16.67 -2.86 7.32
C TRP A 32 -17.87 -3.09 6.41
N ASP A 33 -19.07 -3.01 6.96
CA ASP A 33 -20.31 -3.40 6.28
C ASP A 33 -20.14 -4.81 5.68
N LYS A 34 -20.29 -4.97 4.39
CA LYS A 34 -20.09 -6.24 3.66
C LYS A 34 -18.63 -6.54 3.29
N TYR A 35 -17.71 -5.60 3.50
CA TYR A 35 -16.32 -5.72 3.06
C TYR A 35 -15.41 -6.30 4.15
N SER A 36 -14.58 -7.26 3.80
CA SER A 36 -13.42 -7.64 4.60
C SER A 36 -12.25 -6.71 4.26
N VAL A 37 -11.86 -5.86 5.21
CA VAL A 37 -10.76 -4.90 5.04
C VAL A 37 -9.47 -5.51 5.56
N VAL A 38 -8.46 -5.54 4.72
CA VAL A 38 -7.10 -6.00 5.02
C VAL A 38 -6.18 -4.80 5.05
N ALA A 39 -5.81 -4.35 6.24
CA ALA A 39 -4.84 -3.29 6.44
C ALA A 39 -3.46 -3.89 6.75
N VAL A 40 -2.44 -3.50 5.98
CA VAL A 40 -1.08 -3.97 6.15
C VAL A 40 -0.23 -2.86 6.76
N ARG A 41 0.46 -3.19 7.86
CA ARG A 41 1.34 -2.25 8.56
C ARG A 41 2.58 -1.97 7.73
N GLY A 42 2.98 -0.70 7.70
CA GLY A 42 4.32 -0.31 7.33
C GLY A 42 5.33 -0.68 8.42
N THR A 43 6.61 -0.74 8.09
CA THR A 43 7.65 -0.95 9.12
C THR A 43 7.87 0.31 9.93
N GLN A 44 8.32 0.16 11.19
CA GLN A 44 8.86 1.24 12.01
C GLN A 44 10.33 1.58 11.66
N MET A 45 10.85 1.00 10.58
CA MET A 45 12.22 1.25 10.12
C MET A 45 12.43 2.74 9.85
N SER A 46 13.64 3.18 10.15
CA SER A 46 14.03 4.55 9.84
C SER A 46 14.00 4.79 8.32
N TRP A 47 13.82 6.04 7.90
CA TRP A 47 13.91 6.48 6.51
C TRP A 47 15.16 5.97 5.80
N ARG A 48 16.30 5.99 6.54
CA ARG A 48 17.59 5.54 6.04
C ARG A 48 17.56 4.07 5.72
N ASP A 49 16.84 3.28 6.48
CA ASP A 49 16.68 1.84 6.26
C ASP A 49 15.76 1.57 5.08
N ILE A 50 14.64 2.28 4.96
CA ILE A 50 13.76 2.20 3.79
C ILE A 50 14.52 2.56 2.51
N PHE A 51 15.33 3.63 2.52
CA PHE A 51 16.14 4.02 1.35
C PHE A 51 17.32 3.08 1.11
N ARG A 52 17.94 2.51 2.15
CA ARG A 52 19.04 1.55 2.02
C ARG A 52 18.55 0.20 1.51
N ASP A 53 17.42 -0.29 2.05
CA ASP A 53 16.82 -1.57 1.66
C ASP A 53 15.99 -1.45 0.37
N ALA A 54 15.70 -0.22 -0.05
CA ALA A 54 15.20 0.10 -1.39
C ALA A 54 16.22 -0.19 -2.53
N ARG A 55 17.32 -0.90 -2.24
CA ARG A 55 18.10 -1.60 -3.27
C ARG A 55 17.14 -2.58 -3.94
N ALA A 56 16.55 -2.06 -5.02
CA ALA A 56 15.55 -2.77 -5.78
C ALA A 56 16.16 -4.06 -6.35
N THR A 57 15.99 -5.17 -5.63
CA THR A 57 16.32 -6.47 -6.17
C THR A 57 15.17 -6.90 -7.06
N PRO A 58 15.35 -6.91 -8.38
CA PRO A 58 14.34 -7.42 -9.29
C PRO A 58 14.02 -8.87 -8.96
N TYR A 59 12.74 -9.19 -8.94
CA TYR A 59 12.26 -10.53 -8.67
C TYR A 59 11.07 -10.84 -9.56
N LYS A 60 11.05 -12.03 -10.13
CA LYS A 60 9.93 -12.54 -10.92
C LYS A 60 9.15 -13.53 -10.07
N SER A 61 8.00 -13.10 -9.58
CA SER A 61 7.02 -13.99 -8.97
C SER A 61 6.18 -14.65 -10.07
N GLU A 62 5.85 -15.91 -9.92
CA GLU A 62 4.92 -16.61 -10.84
C GLU A 62 3.51 -16.02 -10.75
N LEU A 63 3.09 -15.66 -9.55
CA LEU A 63 1.77 -15.07 -9.31
C LEU A 63 1.72 -13.59 -9.71
N LEU A 64 2.72 -12.79 -9.26
CA LEU A 64 2.65 -11.32 -9.29
C LEU A 64 3.43 -10.69 -10.46
N GLY A 65 4.25 -11.48 -11.17
CA GLY A 65 5.11 -10.97 -12.23
C GLY A 65 6.37 -10.27 -11.69
N TRP A 66 6.95 -9.34 -12.47
CA TRP A 66 8.17 -8.64 -12.11
C TRP A 66 7.93 -7.49 -11.13
N GLY A 67 8.70 -7.43 -10.06
CA GLY A 67 8.62 -6.33 -9.09
C GLY A 67 9.75 -6.36 -8.05
N HIS A 68 9.60 -5.57 -7.00
CA HIS A 68 10.53 -5.51 -5.90
C HIS A 68 10.40 -6.77 -5.03
N LYS A 69 11.50 -7.54 -4.90
CA LYS A 69 11.50 -8.85 -4.20
C LYS A 69 10.84 -8.80 -2.83
N GLY A 70 11.23 -7.86 -1.99
CA GLY A 70 10.71 -7.77 -0.62
C GLY A 70 9.20 -7.58 -0.59
N PHE A 71 8.64 -6.73 -1.46
CA PHE A 71 7.20 -6.47 -1.49
C PHE A 71 6.42 -7.66 -2.03
N LEU A 72 6.91 -8.30 -3.10
CA LEU A 72 6.22 -9.43 -3.71
C LEU A 72 6.21 -10.65 -2.80
N VAL A 73 7.35 -11.00 -2.21
CA VAL A 73 7.45 -12.14 -1.26
C VAL A 73 6.58 -11.90 -0.03
N ALA A 74 6.60 -10.68 0.51
CA ALA A 74 5.75 -10.30 1.64
C ALA A 74 4.25 -10.44 1.30
N ALA A 75 3.84 -9.96 0.13
CA ALA A 75 2.45 -10.06 -0.34
C ALA A 75 2.00 -11.51 -0.51
N GLU A 76 2.85 -12.38 -1.06
CA GLU A 76 2.55 -13.81 -1.20
C GLU A 76 2.34 -14.50 0.15
N LYS A 77 3.15 -14.17 1.16
CA LYS A 77 2.98 -14.68 2.54
C LYS A 77 1.68 -14.21 3.18
N VAL A 78 1.35 -12.91 3.03
CA VAL A 78 0.07 -12.36 3.49
C VAL A 78 -1.09 -13.09 2.83
N LEU A 79 -1.06 -13.28 1.51
CA LEU A 79 -2.09 -14.02 0.77
C LEU A 79 -2.22 -15.48 1.20
N GLN A 80 -1.09 -16.14 1.45
CA GLN A 80 -1.09 -17.51 1.97
C GLN A 80 -1.79 -17.58 3.33
N ARG A 81 -1.48 -16.64 4.24
CA ARG A 81 -2.11 -16.59 5.55
C ARG A 81 -3.61 -16.29 5.47
N LEU A 82 -4.01 -15.32 4.65
CA LEU A 82 -5.41 -14.99 4.44
C LEU A 82 -6.21 -16.17 3.85
N SER A 83 -5.61 -16.95 2.96
CA SER A 83 -6.31 -18.07 2.28
C SER A 83 -6.73 -19.20 3.22
N ILE A 84 -6.09 -19.33 4.38
CA ILE A 84 -6.44 -20.36 5.39
C ILE A 84 -7.35 -19.82 6.49
N MET A 85 -7.68 -18.52 6.48
CA MET A 85 -8.60 -17.89 7.44
C MET A 85 -10.04 -18.06 6.99
N SER A 86 -10.74 -19.06 7.49
CA SER A 86 -12.13 -19.37 7.12
C SER A 86 -13.14 -18.28 7.50
N SER A 87 -12.79 -17.41 8.44
CA SER A 87 -13.63 -16.30 8.91
C SER A 87 -13.66 -15.10 7.95
N ILE A 88 -12.78 -15.06 6.94
CA ILE A 88 -12.65 -13.94 6.02
C ILE A 88 -13.29 -14.31 4.68
N LYS A 89 -14.29 -13.54 4.28
CA LYS A 89 -14.98 -13.72 2.99
C LYS A 89 -15.04 -12.38 2.26
N GLY A 90 -14.91 -12.41 0.93
CA GLY A 90 -15.08 -11.20 0.11
C GLY A 90 -16.50 -10.62 0.17
N PRO A 91 -16.68 -9.43 -0.34
CA PRO A 91 -15.70 -8.64 -1.12
C PRO A 91 -14.58 -8.05 -0.26
N TYR A 92 -13.36 -8.02 -0.83
CA TYR A 92 -12.15 -7.58 -0.14
C TYR A 92 -11.76 -6.15 -0.47
N VAL A 93 -11.25 -5.45 0.54
CA VAL A 93 -10.61 -4.13 0.41
C VAL A 93 -9.23 -4.20 1.03
N PHE A 94 -8.22 -3.69 0.33
CA PHE A 94 -6.84 -3.65 0.81
C PHE A 94 -6.40 -2.21 1.08
N THR A 95 -5.63 -2.01 2.14
CA THR A 95 -5.06 -0.69 2.47
C THR A 95 -3.75 -0.81 3.20
N GLY A 96 -2.98 0.27 3.22
CA GLY A 96 -1.72 0.35 3.98
C GLY A 96 -0.97 1.64 3.72
N HIS A 97 -0.06 1.95 4.63
CA HIS A 97 0.83 3.11 4.54
C HIS A 97 2.27 2.66 4.28
N SER A 98 3.00 3.41 3.46
CA SER A 98 4.44 3.17 3.22
C SER A 98 4.69 1.76 2.66
N LEU A 99 5.58 0.99 3.30
CA LEU A 99 5.84 -0.42 2.99
C LEU A 99 4.56 -1.26 3.01
N GLY A 100 3.69 -1.02 4.01
CA GLY A 100 2.40 -1.71 4.10
C GLY A 100 1.51 -1.43 2.89
N GLY A 101 1.54 -0.21 2.36
CA GLY A 101 0.87 0.16 1.11
C GLY A 101 1.40 -0.61 -0.10
N ALA A 102 2.73 -0.83 -0.17
CA ALA A 102 3.34 -1.61 -1.24
C ALA A 102 2.93 -3.09 -1.18
N ILE A 103 2.94 -3.67 0.02
CA ILE A 103 2.52 -5.06 0.26
C ILE A 103 1.02 -5.21 -0.03
N ALA A 104 0.18 -4.28 0.44
CA ALA A 104 -1.27 -4.29 0.19
C ALA A 104 -1.59 -4.19 -1.31
N LEU A 105 -0.86 -3.34 -2.06
CA LEU A 105 -1.02 -3.24 -3.52
C LEU A 105 -0.67 -4.57 -4.22
N ALA A 106 0.44 -5.19 -3.87
CA ALA A 106 0.83 -6.47 -4.46
C ALA A 106 -0.15 -7.59 -4.05
N ALA A 107 -0.59 -7.61 -2.78
CA ALA A 107 -1.54 -8.59 -2.28
C ALA A 107 -2.93 -8.45 -2.92
N SER A 108 -3.43 -7.23 -3.12
CA SER A 108 -4.71 -7.00 -3.81
C SER A 108 -4.72 -7.56 -5.23
N TYR A 109 -3.61 -7.34 -5.97
CA TYR A 109 -3.45 -7.90 -7.31
C TYR A 109 -3.35 -9.42 -7.30
N GLY A 110 -2.58 -9.99 -6.38
CA GLY A 110 -2.45 -11.45 -6.24
C GLY A 110 -3.74 -12.13 -5.79
N ALA A 111 -4.52 -11.50 -4.92
CA ALA A 111 -5.85 -11.96 -4.52
C ALA A 111 -6.80 -12.01 -5.73
N TRP A 112 -6.86 -10.93 -6.52
CA TRP A 112 -7.64 -10.89 -7.75
C TRP A 112 -7.22 -11.99 -8.74
N LYS A 113 -5.92 -12.21 -8.94
CA LYS A 113 -5.42 -13.29 -9.80
C LYS A 113 -5.81 -14.69 -9.33
N ARG A 114 -6.09 -14.85 -8.04
CA ARG A 114 -6.62 -16.09 -7.44
C ARG A 114 -8.14 -16.20 -7.52
N GLY A 115 -8.80 -15.24 -8.17
CA GLY A 115 -10.26 -15.20 -8.30
C GLY A 115 -11.00 -14.67 -7.07
N TRP A 116 -10.31 -13.96 -6.15
CA TRP A 116 -10.97 -13.32 -5.02
C TRP A 116 -11.70 -12.07 -5.47
N ASP A 117 -12.85 -11.81 -4.86
CA ASP A 117 -13.66 -10.61 -5.13
C ASP A 117 -13.03 -9.37 -4.47
N VAL A 118 -11.99 -8.81 -5.11
CA VAL A 118 -11.32 -7.60 -4.65
C VAL A 118 -11.97 -6.37 -5.28
N ARG A 119 -12.42 -5.41 -4.46
CA ARG A 119 -13.18 -4.25 -4.93
C ARG A 119 -12.41 -2.93 -4.84
N GLN A 120 -11.51 -2.81 -3.87
CA GLN A 120 -10.83 -1.55 -3.62
C GLN A 120 -9.42 -1.79 -3.07
N MET A 121 -8.48 -0.94 -3.48
CA MET A 121 -7.16 -0.83 -2.87
C MET A 121 -6.80 0.64 -2.70
N VAL A 122 -6.53 1.08 -1.47
CA VAL A 122 -6.10 2.45 -1.18
C VAL A 122 -4.77 2.42 -0.46
N GLY A 123 -3.78 3.11 -1.03
CA GLY A 123 -2.43 3.18 -0.47
C GLY A 123 -2.01 4.62 -0.17
N PHE A 124 -1.37 4.83 0.97
CA PHE A 124 -0.87 6.12 1.43
C PHE A 124 0.66 6.11 1.45
N GLY A 125 1.30 7.02 0.73
CA GLY A 125 2.77 7.06 0.65
C GLY A 125 3.40 5.79 0.07
N THR A 126 2.70 5.13 -0.82
CA THR A 126 3.10 3.82 -1.38
C THR A 126 4.30 3.94 -2.31
N PRO A 127 5.41 3.21 -2.08
CA PRO A 127 6.52 3.15 -3.03
C PRO A 127 6.14 2.40 -4.31
N LYS A 128 7.03 2.42 -5.30
CA LYS A 128 6.84 1.67 -6.55
C LYS A 128 7.03 0.17 -6.30
N VAL A 129 6.06 -0.64 -6.72
CA VAL A 129 6.01 -2.08 -6.45
C VAL A 129 6.46 -2.90 -7.64
N PHE A 130 5.84 -2.64 -8.80
CA PHE A 130 6.00 -3.44 -9.99
C PHE A 130 6.97 -2.81 -11.00
N TYR A 131 7.60 -3.65 -11.83
CA TYR A 131 8.43 -3.20 -12.94
C TYR A 131 7.60 -3.17 -14.23
N ARG A 132 8.15 -2.50 -15.27
CA ARG A 132 7.50 -2.15 -16.52
C ARG A 132 6.73 -3.29 -17.21
N GLU A 133 7.22 -4.51 -17.05
CA GLU A 133 6.59 -5.69 -17.69
C GLU A 133 5.33 -6.20 -16.98
N SER A 134 5.05 -5.69 -15.78
CA SER A 134 3.89 -6.11 -14.96
C SER A 134 2.63 -5.27 -15.20
N LYS A 135 2.44 -4.74 -16.39
CA LYS A 135 1.47 -3.70 -16.78
C LYS A 135 -0.03 -4.02 -16.67
N LYS A 136 -0.41 -5.10 -16.00
CA LYS A 136 -1.81 -5.56 -16.07
C LYS A 136 -2.50 -5.59 -14.72
N LEU A 137 -2.47 -4.46 -13.97
CA LEU A 137 -3.42 -4.31 -12.88
C LEU A 137 -4.84 -4.23 -13.46
N PRO A 138 -5.82 -4.91 -12.85
CA PRO A 138 -7.21 -4.89 -13.30
C PRO A 138 -7.90 -3.59 -12.86
N LEU A 139 -7.55 -2.50 -13.53
CA LEU A 139 -8.06 -1.16 -13.21
C LEU A 139 -9.57 -1.02 -13.44
N GLU A 140 -10.16 -1.91 -14.22
CA GLU A 140 -11.60 -1.95 -14.47
C GLU A 140 -12.34 -2.72 -13.37
N ASP A 141 -11.69 -3.69 -12.73
CA ASP A 141 -12.29 -4.55 -11.71
C ASP A 141 -12.09 -4.01 -10.29
N ILE A 142 -10.95 -3.38 -10.04
CA ILE A 142 -10.54 -2.89 -8.72
C ILE A 142 -10.36 -1.38 -8.74
N ALA A 143 -11.01 -0.67 -7.82
CA ALA A 143 -10.79 0.75 -7.60
C ALA A 143 -9.46 0.99 -6.88
N TYR A 144 -8.42 1.31 -7.64
CA TYR A 144 -7.11 1.66 -7.09
C TYR A 144 -6.98 3.16 -6.83
N THR A 145 -6.62 3.53 -5.61
CA THR A 145 -6.25 4.89 -5.25
C THR A 145 -4.94 4.89 -4.48
N LEU A 146 -3.94 5.62 -4.97
CA LEU A 146 -2.68 5.85 -4.26
C LEU A 146 -2.55 7.33 -3.93
N TYR A 147 -2.31 7.66 -2.68
CA TYR A 147 -2.11 9.04 -2.24
C TYR A 147 -0.63 9.40 -2.12
N GLU A 148 -0.27 10.59 -2.63
CA GLU A 148 1.02 11.25 -2.45
C GLU A 148 0.79 12.58 -1.72
N ASN A 149 1.31 12.70 -0.50
CA ASN A 149 1.19 13.93 0.27
C ASN A 149 2.39 14.85 0.00
N GLY A 150 2.11 16.10 -0.36
CA GLY A 150 3.10 17.17 -0.52
C GLY A 150 4.29 16.77 -1.42
N THR A 151 5.46 16.59 -0.81
CA THR A 151 6.72 16.19 -1.47
C THR A 151 7.28 14.88 -0.91
N ASP A 152 6.42 13.99 -0.45
CA ASP A 152 6.78 12.67 0.09
C ASP A 152 7.81 11.95 -0.80
N PRO A 153 9.01 11.66 -0.28
CA PRO A 153 10.07 11.03 -1.07
C PRO A 153 9.85 9.53 -1.27
N VAL A 154 9.11 8.86 -0.37
CA VAL A 154 8.93 7.39 -0.40
C VAL A 154 8.17 6.96 -1.63
N VAL A 155 7.20 7.74 -2.05
CA VAL A 155 6.44 7.45 -3.26
C VAL A 155 7.32 7.36 -4.53
N LYS A 156 8.54 7.90 -4.50
CA LYS A 156 9.47 7.92 -5.64
C LYS A 156 10.44 6.75 -5.67
N VAL A 157 10.57 6.01 -4.57
CA VAL A 157 11.49 4.87 -4.51
C VAL A 157 10.83 3.58 -5.02
N PRO A 158 11.64 2.67 -5.58
CA PRO A 158 13.01 2.85 -6.04
C PRO A 158 13.10 3.84 -7.23
N MET A 159 14.11 4.71 -7.21
CA MET A 159 14.17 5.83 -8.18
C MET A 159 14.37 5.36 -9.62
N PHE A 160 15.22 4.35 -9.82
CA PHE A 160 15.65 3.90 -11.15
C PHE A 160 14.88 2.70 -11.69
N PHE A 161 14.07 2.05 -10.86
CA PHE A 161 13.31 0.85 -11.21
C PHE A 161 11.84 1.02 -10.90
N GLY A 162 11.02 0.48 -11.76
CA GLY A 162 9.58 0.44 -11.57
C GLY A 162 8.84 1.63 -12.17
N GLU A 163 7.76 1.33 -12.82
CA GLU A 163 6.75 2.31 -13.24
C GLU A 163 5.63 2.37 -12.20
N ARG A 164 4.99 3.53 -12.13
CA ARG A 164 3.74 3.63 -11.41
C ARG A 164 2.62 3.16 -12.33
N ILE A 165 2.04 2.03 -11.99
CA ILE A 165 0.90 1.49 -12.72
C ILE A 165 -0.35 2.33 -12.42
N VAL A 166 -0.45 2.85 -11.18
CA VAL A 166 -1.51 3.76 -10.75
C VAL A 166 -0.90 5.13 -10.49
N LYS A 167 -1.41 6.16 -11.17
CA LYS A 167 -0.98 7.55 -10.92
C LYS A 167 -1.50 8.00 -9.56
N PRO A 168 -0.62 8.47 -8.64
CA PRO A 168 -1.09 8.89 -7.33
C PRO A 168 -1.90 10.18 -7.40
N GLN A 169 -2.91 10.24 -6.56
CA GLN A 169 -3.63 11.48 -6.25
C GLN A 169 -2.78 12.30 -5.28
N LYS A 170 -2.54 13.55 -5.64
CA LYS A 170 -1.76 14.46 -4.81
C LYS A 170 -2.67 15.17 -3.84
N ILE A 171 -2.34 15.05 -2.56
CA ILE A 171 -2.99 15.76 -1.47
C ILE A 171 -1.97 16.65 -0.74
N GLY A 172 -2.46 17.59 0.03
CA GLY A 172 -1.62 18.53 0.76
C GLY A 172 -0.95 19.58 -0.13
N LYS A 173 -0.53 20.68 0.49
CA LYS A 173 0.10 21.79 -0.22
C LYS A 173 1.62 21.64 -0.27
N LYS A 174 2.23 21.79 -1.43
CA LYS A 174 3.66 22.00 -1.58
C LYS A 174 4.05 23.32 -0.90
N LYS A 175 4.76 23.28 0.22
CA LYS A 175 5.12 24.47 1.00
C LYS A 175 6.28 25.25 0.33
N GLY A 176 5.98 26.40 -0.30
CA GLY A 176 6.91 27.47 -0.70
C GLY A 176 8.18 27.04 -1.48
N ILE A 177 9.35 27.63 -1.14
CA ILE A 177 10.67 27.32 -1.72
C ILE A 177 11.06 25.83 -1.51
N ARG A 178 10.48 25.16 -0.53
CA ARG A 178 10.65 23.71 -0.27
C ARG A 178 9.99 22.81 -1.33
N LYS A 179 9.37 23.37 -2.36
CA LYS A 179 8.75 22.60 -3.47
C LYS A 179 9.71 21.60 -4.17
N LEU A 180 11.01 21.85 -4.07
CA LEU A 180 12.04 21.04 -4.71
C LEU A 180 12.77 20.10 -3.73
N ILE A 181 12.62 20.28 -2.42
CA ILE A 181 13.27 19.46 -1.41
C ILE A 181 12.30 18.40 -0.91
N PRO A 182 12.62 17.10 -1.03
CA PRO A 182 11.82 16.03 -0.46
C PRO A 182 11.63 16.25 1.04
N CYS A 183 10.39 16.19 1.52
CA CYS A 183 10.05 16.38 2.92
C CYS A 183 9.64 15.05 3.55
N VAL A 184 10.48 14.54 4.42
CA VAL A 184 10.23 13.28 5.13
C VAL A 184 8.97 13.37 6.01
N ASN A 185 8.69 14.54 6.59
CA ASN A 185 7.48 14.74 7.39
C ASN A 185 6.19 14.58 6.55
N ASP A 186 6.25 14.85 5.25
CA ASP A 186 5.10 14.65 4.36
C ASP A 186 4.70 13.17 4.22
N HIS A 187 5.61 12.25 4.60
CA HIS A 187 5.34 10.82 4.61
C HIS A 187 4.67 10.30 5.89
N LEU A 188 4.70 11.05 6.98
CA LEU A 188 4.10 10.60 8.23
C LEU A 188 2.59 10.37 8.05
N LEU A 189 2.05 9.33 8.67
CA LEU A 189 0.61 9.04 8.67
C LEU A 189 -0.21 10.25 9.10
N SER A 190 0.20 10.93 10.18
CA SER A 190 -0.47 12.15 10.67
C SER A 190 -0.54 13.28 9.62
N SER A 191 0.46 13.36 8.74
CA SER A 191 0.45 14.34 7.65
C SER A 191 -0.52 13.96 6.53
N TYR A 192 -0.74 12.66 6.31
CA TYR A 192 -1.78 12.17 5.41
C TYR A 192 -3.18 12.40 6.00
N GLU A 193 -3.37 12.18 7.30
CA GLU A 193 -4.62 12.45 8.01
C GLU A 193 -5.00 13.94 7.93
N GLU A 194 -4.04 14.84 8.23
CA GLU A 194 -4.24 16.29 8.12
C GLU A 194 -4.57 16.74 6.69
N SER A 195 -3.91 16.15 5.70
CA SER A 195 -4.12 16.56 4.31
C SER A 195 -5.42 16.03 3.73
N LEU A 196 -5.77 14.78 4.04
CA LEU A 196 -7.01 14.16 3.55
C LEU A 196 -8.26 14.84 4.15
N SER A 197 -8.19 15.25 5.42
CA SER A 197 -9.30 15.96 6.08
C SER A 197 -9.59 17.35 5.50
N LYS A 198 -8.68 17.90 4.70
CA LYS A 198 -8.83 19.20 4.04
C LYS A 198 -9.28 19.11 2.57
N GLU A 199 -9.30 17.89 2.01
CA GLU A 199 -9.83 17.68 0.67
C GLU A 199 -11.38 17.72 0.72
N PRO A 200 -12.02 18.35 -0.25
CA PRO A 200 -13.48 18.30 -0.34
C PRO A 200 -13.96 16.86 -0.56
N PRO A 201 -15.15 16.52 -0.07
CA PRO A 201 -15.74 15.20 -0.22
C PRO A 201 -16.01 14.82 -1.69
#